data_ae11a560665c0d2aa91a356b4870d72c
#
_entry.id   ae11a560665c0d2aa91a356b4870d72c
#
_cell.length_a   1.000
_cell.length_b   1.000
_cell.length_c   1.000
_cell.angle_alpha   90.00
_cell.angle_beta   90.00
_cell.angle_gamma   90.00
#
_symmetry.space_group_name_H-M   'P 1'
#
loop_
_entity.id
_entity.type
_entity.pdbx_description
1 polymer ?
#
loop_
_entity_poly.entity_id
_entity_poly.type
_entity_poly.pdbx_seq_one_letter_code
_entity_poly.pdbx_strand_id
1 'polypeptide(L)'
;GGARAMLDLCMFAEQSRHQTEIVVSGEAGQVEVAQPEGVVWVGDRELPTRPEVRRDLARLRAIEVAVDETALRVGSHQGATYYQHEAFQRAVREGEAPEVGVRDGLMAVAVGEAAEQSVVEGRAVTIEEVLKAT
;
A
#
# COMPACT_ATOMS: atom_id res chain seq x y z
N GLY A 1 -0.19 10.25 -18.18
CA GLY A 1 0.08 8.96 -17.56
C GLY A 1 -0.37 8.99 -16.11
N GLY A 2 -0.79 7.86 -15.60
CA GLY A 2 -1.22 7.72 -14.22
C GLY A 2 -0.86 6.35 -13.68
N ALA A 3 -0.63 6.25 -12.37
CA ALA A 3 -0.52 4.99 -11.70
C ALA A 3 -1.92 4.41 -11.42
N ARG A 4 -2.02 3.10 -11.39
CA ARG A 4 -3.18 2.36 -10.91
C ARG A 4 -2.76 1.56 -9.70
N ALA A 5 -3.60 1.56 -8.66
CA ALA A 5 -3.42 0.71 -7.50
C ALA A 5 -4.61 -0.22 -7.35
N MET A 6 -4.33 -1.41 -6.85
CA MET A 6 -5.32 -2.38 -6.42
C MET A 6 -5.02 -2.74 -4.98
N LEU A 7 -6.02 -2.72 -4.14
CA LEU A 7 -5.98 -3.28 -2.80
C LEU A 7 -6.98 -4.44 -2.76
N ASP A 8 -6.51 -5.63 -2.46
CA ASP A 8 -7.35 -6.76 -2.09
C ASP A 8 -7.15 -7.04 -0.60
N LEU A 9 -8.23 -6.97 0.16
CA LEU A 9 -8.25 -7.20 1.60
C LEU A 9 -9.48 -8.03 1.95
N CYS A 10 -9.25 -9.21 2.51
CA CYS A 10 -10.35 -10.03 3.01
C CYS A 10 -10.10 -10.44 4.46
N MET A 11 -10.89 -9.88 5.39
CA MET A 11 -10.75 -10.10 6.83
C MET A 11 -11.18 -11.51 7.30
N PHE A 12 -11.87 -12.26 6.45
CA PHE A 12 -12.38 -13.61 6.75
C PHE A 12 -11.87 -14.68 5.76
N ALA A 13 -10.74 -14.40 5.09
CA ALA A 13 -10.08 -15.35 4.21
C ALA A 13 -8.97 -16.11 4.95
N GLU A 14 -9.31 -16.79 6.07
CA GLU A 14 -8.32 -17.45 6.93
C GLU A 14 -7.53 -18.56 6.23
N GLN A 15 -8.04 -19.07 5.12
CA GLN A 15 -7.38 -20.10 4.32
C GLN A 15 -6.73 -19.54 3.04
N SER A 16 -6.76 -18.21 2.83
CA SER A 16 -6.07 -17.62 1.68
C SER A 16 -4.56 -17.57 1.92
N ARG A 17 -3.80 -17.63 0.84
CA ARG A 17 -2.34 -17.44 0.89
C ARG A 17 -1.98 -16.03 1.36
N HIS A 18 -2.72 -15.03 0.90
CA HIS A 18 -2.52 -13.63 1.24
C HIS A 18 -3.80 -13.05 1.82
N GLN A 19 -3.69 -12.45 2.98
CA GLN A 19 -4.78 -11.74 3.63
C GLN A 19 -4.97 -10.34 3.03
N THR A 20 -3.87 -9.73 2.61
CA THR A 20 -3.85 -8.41 1.99
C THR A 20 -2.88 -8.42 0.83
N GLU A 21 -3.31 -7.93 -0.31
CA GLU A 21 -2.44 -7.67 -1.46
C GLU A 21 -2.58 -6.21 -1.90
N ILE A 22 -1.46 -5.57 -2.16
CA ILE A 22 -1.39 -4.23 -2.74
C ILE A 22 -0.54 -4.30 -3.99
N VAL A 23 -1.09 -3.89 -5.12
CA VAL A 23 -0.39 -3.80 -6.39
C VAL A 23 -0.46 -2.38 -6.90
N VAL A 24 0.68 -1.77 -7.18
CA VAL A 24 0.77 -0.44 -7.78
C VAL A 24 1.49 -0.54 -9.11
N SER A 25 0.82 -0.19 -10.18
CA SER A 25 1.36 -0.22 -11.55
C SER A 25 1.42 1.18 -12.14
N GLY A 26 2.57 1.56 -12.67
CA GLY A 26 2.81 2.84 -13.31
C GLY A 26 3.62 2.71 -14.59
N GLU A 27 3.99 3.84 -15.17
CA GLU A 27 4.80 3.87 -16.39
C GLU A 27 6.23 3.34 -16.17
N ALA A 28 6.78 3.53 -14.96
CA ALA A 28 8.13 3.10 -14.61
C ALA A 28 8.23 1.64 -14.20
N GLY A 29 7.11 0.99 -13.86
CA GLY A 29 7.11 -0.39 -13.40
C GLY A 29 5.94 -0.73 -12.50
N GLN A 30 6.13 -1.77 -11.70
CA GLN A 30 5.13 -2.28 -10.78
C GLN A 30 5.75 -2.62 -9.43
N VAL A 31 5.00 -2.38 -8.36
CA VAL A 31 5.30 -2.82 -7.01
C VAL A 31 4.17 -3.70 -6.53
N GLU A 32 4.50 -4.84 -5.94
CA GLU A 32 3.54 -5.79 -5.37
C GLU A 32 3.94 -6.07 -3.91
N VAL A 33 2.97 -6.05 -3.02
CA VAL A 33 3.13 -6.38 -1.60
C VAL A 33 2.02 -7.34 -1.22
N ALA A 34 2.38 -8.43 -0.57
CA ALA A 34 1.41 -9.39 -0.06
C ALA A 34 1.71 -9.71 1.41
N GLN A 35 0.69 -9.68 2.26
CA GLN A 35 0.81 -10.04 3.67
C GLN A 35 0.23 -11.43 3.90
N PRO A 36 0.89 -12.25 4.73
CA PRO A 36 1.97 -11.92 5.68
C PRO A 36 3.41 -12.14 5.16
N GLU A 37 3.65 -12.28 3.87
CA GLU A 37 4.96 -12.74 3.34
C GLU A 37 6.15 -11.82 3.69
N GLY A 38 5.94 -10.53 4.00
CA GLY A 38 7.03 -9.61 4.33
C GLY A 38 8.00 -9.33 3.17
N VAL A 39 7.55 -9.55 1.95
CA VAL A 39 8.34 -9.35 0.72
C VAL A 39 7.68 -8.29 -0.15
N VAL A 40 8.48 -7.38 -0.65
CA VAL A 40 8.08 -6.40 -1.67
C VAL A 40 8.69 -6.81 -3.01
N TRP A 41 7.83 -7.04 -3.98
CA TRP A 41 8.26 -7.34 -5.35
C TRP A 41 8.28 -6.07 -6.18
N VAL A 42 9.40 -5.79 -6.84
CA VAL A 42 9.59 -4.60 -7.67
C VAL A 42 10.02 -5.01 -9.07
N GLY A 43 9.18 -4.66 -10.03
CA GLY A 43 9.45 -4.86 -11.45
C GLY A 43 9.66 -3.51 -12.14
N ASP A 44 10.88 -3.22 -12.57
CA ASP A 44 11.22 -2.02 -13.32
C ASP A 44 10.91 -2.19 -14.81
N ARG A 45 10.39 -1.14 -15.43
CA ARG A 45 10.17 -1.07 -16.86
C ARG A 45 11.25 -0.23 -17.51
N GLU A 46 12.12 -0.86 -18.28
CA GLU A 46 13.05 -0.14 -19.17
C GLU A 46 12.35 0.22 -20.49
N LEU A 47 12.40 1.49 -20.85
CA LEU A 47 11.97 1.98 -22.16
C LEU A 47 13.18 2.11 -23.12
N PRO A 48 12.98 1.82 -24.42
CA PRO A 48 11.75 1.41 -25.08
C PRO A 48 11.49 -0.09 -24.92
N THR A 49 10.28 -0.46 -24.53
CA THR A 49 9.80 -1.83 -24.60
C THR A 49 9.57 -2.19 -26.05
N ARG A 50 10.28 -3.18 -26.54
CA ARG A 50 9.97 -3.78 -27.85
C ARG A 50 8.71 -4.63 -27.69
N PRO A 51 7.76 -4.59 -28.64
CA PRO A 51 6.55 -5.40 -28.58
C PRO A 51 6.80 -6.91 -28.40
N GLU A 52 7.97 -7.36 -28.84
CA GLU A 52 8.37 -8.78 -28.80
C GLU A 52 9.01 -9.17 -27.46
N VAL A 53 9.26 -8.24 -26.54
CA VAL A 53 9.86 -8.59 -25.24
C VAL A 53 8.86 -9.37 -24.41
N ARG A 54 9.10 -10.67 -24.31
CA ARG A 54 8.39 -11.53 -23.38
C ARG A 54 8.64 -11.06 -21.95
N ARG A 55 7.62 -11.24 -21.10
CA ARG A 55 7.72 -11.02 -19.66
C ARG A 55 9.01 -11.70 -19.13
N ASP A 56 9.96 -10.89 -18.70
CA ASP A 56 11.22 -11.34 -18.15
C ASP A 56 11.16 -11.28 -16.62
N LEU A 57 10.86 -12.41 -16.01
CA LEU A 57 10.77 -12.52 -14.55
C LEU A 57 12.14 -12.40 -13.85
N ALA A 58 13.26 -12.51 -14.60
CA ALA A 58 14.60 -12.28 -14.04
C ALA A 58 14.83 -10.82 -13.62
N ARG A 59 14.01 -9.91 -14.11
CA ARG A 59 14.03 -8.48 -13.71
C ARG A 59 13.13 -8.15 -12.51
N LEU A 60 12.37 -9.11 -12.03
CA LEU A 60 11.57 -8.95 -10.84
C LEU A 60 12.48 -9.10 -9.62
N ARG A 61 12.59 -8.06 -8.82
CA ARG A 61 13.39 -8.06 -7.59
C ARG A 61 12.50 -8.30 -6.39
N ALA A 62 12.88 -9.24 -5.55
CA ALA A 62 12.30 -9.45 -4.23
C ALA A 62 13.11 -8.66 -3.20
N ILE A 63 12.45 -7.84 -2.42
CA ILE A 63 13.03 -7.08 -1.32
C ILE A 63 12.40 -7.63 -0.04
N GLU A 64 13.19 -8.35 0.75
CA GLU A 64 12.74 -8.80 2.07
C GLU A 64 12.69 -7.61 3.03
N VAL A 65 11.57 -7.43 3.70
CA VAL A 65 11.39 -6.41 4.73
C VAL A 65 11.65 -7.07 6.07
N ALA A 66 12.83 -6.82 6.63
CA ALA A 66 13.17 -7.30 7.96
C ALA A 66 12.33 -6.54 9.01
N VAL A 67 11.64 -7.29 9.84
CA VAL A 67 10.87 -6.76 10.97
C VAL A 67 11.48 -7.29 12.26
N ASP A 68 11.69 -6.41 13.24
CA ASP A 68 12.20 -6.80 14.55
C ASP A 68 11.24 -7.79 15.24
N GLU A 69 11.78 -8.84 15.86
CA GLU A 69 10.99 -9.85 16.55
C GLU A 69 10.13 -9.27 17.68
N THR A 70 10.59 -8.21 18.33
CA THR A 70 9.82 -7.54 19.39
C THR A 70 8.63 -6.79 18.79
N ALA A 71 8.83 -6.12 17.65
CA ALA A 71 7.76 -5.46 16.91
C ALA A 71 6.68 -6.45 16.45
N LEU A 72 7.10 -7.65 16.00
CA LEU A 72 6.17 -8.73 15.62
C LEU A 72 5.35 -9.25 16.81
N ARG A 73 5.93 -9.30 18.02
CA ARG A 73 5.25 -9.80 19.23
C ARG A 73 4.27 -8.82 19.85
N VAL A 74 4.56 -7.53 19.79
CA VAL A 74 3.78 -6.49 20.47
C VAL A 74 2.95 -5.64 19.53
N GLY A 75 3.23 -5.69 18.23
CA GLY A 75 2.52 -4.93 17.21
C GLY A 75 1.57 -5.78 16.38
N SER A 76 0.40 -5.25 16.08
CA SER A 76 -0.49 -5.80 15.06
C SER A 76 0.04 -5.48 13.65
N HIS A 77 -0.55 -6.11 12.64
CA HIS A 77 -0.22 -5.86 11.23
C HIS A 77 1.28 -6.02 10.91
N GLN A 78 1.84 -7.20 11.30
CA GLN A 78 3.26 -7.55 11.09
C GLN A 78 4.24 -6.49 11.66
N GLY A 79 3.92 -5.91 12.81
CA GLY A 79 4.73 -4.90 13.48
C GLY A 79 4.49 -3.45 13.01
N ALA A 80 3.70 -3.21 11.98
CA ALA A 80 3.46 -1.86 11.46
C ALA A 80 2.90 -0.92 12.54
N THR A 81 1.98 -1.40 13.37
CA THR A 81 1.42 -0.63 14.49
C THR A 81 2.50 -0.21 15.49
N TYR A 82 3.45 -1.08 15.80
CA TYR A 82 4.57 -0.74 16.68
C TYR A 82 5.40 0.41 16.11
N TYR A 83 5.82 0.30 14.85
CA TYR A 83 6.64 1.33 14.20
C TYR A 83 5.91 2.66 14.06
N GLN A 84 4.60 2.65 13.82
CA GLN A 84 3.79 3.88 13.82
C GLN A 84 3.84 4.60 15.16
N HIS A 85 3.67 3.87 16.26
CA HIS A 85 3.75 4.46 17.61
C HIS A 85 5.15 4.96 17.94
N GLU A 86 6.18 4.22 17.56
CA GLU A 86 7.58 4.64 17.76
C GLU A 86 7.88 5.94 16.99
N ALA A 87 7.50 6.00 15.71
CA ALA A 87 7.67 7.19 14.87
C ALA A 87 6.91 8.39 15.43
N PHE A 88 5.68 8.19 15.90
CA PHE A 88 4.89 9.25 16.52
C PHE A 88 5.52 9.75 17.82
N GLN A 89 5.99 8.85 18.69
CA GLN A 89 6.68 9.25 19.92
C GLN A 89 7.94 10.05 19.63
N ARG A 90 8.73 9.65 18.64
CA ARG A 90 9.93 10.37 18.21
C ARG A 90 9.58 11.77 17.72
N ALA A 91 8.58 11.90 16.85
CA ALA A 91 8.12 13.19 16.36
C ALA A 91 7.71 14.14 17.51
N VAL A 92 6.99 13.62 18.51
CA VAL A 92 6.58 14.43 19.69
C VAL A 92 7.77 14.83 20.57
N ARG A 93 8.72 13.91 20.82
CA ARG A 93 9.86 14.17 21.72
C ARG A 93 10.92 15.08 21.11
N GLU A 94 11.15 14.92 19.82
CA GLU A 94 12.24 15.60 19.09
C GLU A 94 11.74 16.85 18.35
N GLY A 95 10.41 17.05 18.29
CA GLY A 95 9.81 18.17 17.58
C GLY A 95 9.90 18.04 16.06
N GLU A 96 10.07 16.83 15.57
CA GLU A 96 10.15 16.54 14.15
C GLU A 96 8.77 16.48 13.50
N ALA A 97 8.70 16.72 12.19
CA ALA A 97 7.49 16.50 11.45
C ALA A 97 7.19 14.98 11.37
N PRO A 98 5.94 14.55 11.61
CA PRO A 98 5.58 13.15 11.45
C PRO A 98 5.72 12.72 9.98
N GLU A 99 6.13 11.46 9.74
CA GLU A 99 6.21 10.89 8.39
C GLU A 99 4.85 10.89 7.69
N VAL A 100 3.78 10.65 8.46
CA VAL A 100 2.38 10.67 7.99
C VAL A 100 1.66 11.82 8.68
N GLY A 101 1.33 12.85 7.92
CA GLY A 101 0.67 14.04 8.41
C GLY A 101 -0.86 13.95 8.34
N VAL A 102 -1.53 14.98 8.82
CA VAL A 102 -3.01 15.07 8.79
C VAL A 102 -3.57 14.96 7.39
N ARG A 103 -2.87 15.53 6.38
CA ARG A 103 -3.31 15.46 4.99
C ARG A 103 -3.28 14.03 4.46
N ASP A 104 -2.26 13.26 4.81
CA ASP A 104 -2.13 11.86 4.38
C ASP A 104 -3.24 11.02 5.01
N GLY A 105 -3.53 11.25 6.29
CA GLY A 105 -4.66 10.64 6.97
C GLY A 105 -6.01 11.00 6.34
N LEU A 106 -6.23 12.28 5.99
CA LEU A 106 -7.43 12.72 5.28
C LEU A 106 -7.58 12.00 3.94
N MET A 107 -6.49 11.88 3.17
CA MET A 107 -6.52 11.18 1.88
C MET A 107 -6.84 9.69 2.04
N ALA A 108 -6.29 9.04 3.05
CA ALA A 108 -6.57 7.63 3.35
C ALA A 108 -8.05 7.40 3.68
N VAL A 109 -8.64 8.27 4.51
CA VAL A 109 -10.08 8.24 4.83
C VAL A 109 -10.94 8.51 3.58
N ALA A 110 -10.57 9.50 2.78
CA ALA A 110 -11.29 9.83 1.55
C ALA A 110 -11.28 8.69 0.52
N VAL A 111 -10.20 7.91 0.47
CA VAL A 111 -10.15 6.69 -0.39
C VAL A 111 -11.14 5.65 0.11
N GLY A 112 -11.22 5.42 1.42
CA GLY A 112 -12.20 4.49 2.01
C GLY A 112 -13.65 4.92 1.73
N GLU A 113 -13.95 6.18 1.95
CA GLU A 113 -15.27 6.76 1.68
C GLU A 113 -15.65 6.66 0.20
N ALA A 114 -14.72 6.97 -0.70
CA ALA A 114 -14.95 6.82 -2.14
C ALA A 114 -15.23 5.36 -2.54
N ALA A 115 -14.55 4.41 -1.89
CA ALA A 115 -14.80 2.99 -2.12
C ALA A 115 -16.19 2.57 -1.66
N GLU A 116 -16.65 3.00 -0.47
CA GLU A 116 -18.02 2.74 0.01
C GLU A 116 -19.07 3.34 -0.92
N GLN A 117 -18.91 4.59 -1.30
CA GLN A 117 -19.83 5.25 -2.25
C GLN A 117 -19.85 4.52 -3.59
N SER A 118 -18.69 4.10 -4.08
CA SER A 118 -18.58 3.35 -5.33
C SER A 118 -19.37 2.04 -5.31
N VAL A 119 -19.35 1.33 -4.18
CA VAL A 119 -20.14 0.09 -3.99
C VAL A 119 -21.64 0.40 -4.01
N VAL A 120 -22.07 1.45 -3.28
CA VAL A 120 -23.49 1.83 -3.18
C VAL A 120 -24.03 2.31 -4.54
N GLU A 121 -23.26 3.13 -5.24
CA GLU A 121 -23.70 3.79 -6.47
C GLU A 121 -23.42 2.96 -7.74
N GLY A 122 -22.61 1.90 -7.65
CA GLY A 122 -22.24 1.04 -8.77
C GLY A 122 -21.41 1.75 -9.85
N ARG A 123 -20.65 2.79 -9.46
CA ARG A 123 -19.79 3.57 -10.36
C ARG A 123 -18.45 3.93 -9.70
N ALA A 124 -17.52 4.39 -10.51
CA ALA A 124 -16.30 5.01 -9.97
C ALA A 124 -16.65 6.34 -9.29
N VAL A 125 -16.06 6.57 -8.12
CA VAL A 125 -16.16 7.81 -7.33
C VAL A 125 -14.79 8.44 -7.23
N THR A 126 -14.70 9.75 -7.46
CA THR A 126 -13.43 10.46 -7.36
C THR A 126 -13.21 10.98 -5.94
N ILE A 127 -11.94 11.05 -5.52
CA ILE A 127 -11.60 11.65 -4.22
C ILE A 127 -12.07 13.11 -4.13
N GLU A 128 -12.06 13.82 -5.25
CA GLU A 128 -12.53 15.22 -5.30
C GLU A 128 -14.04 15.35 -5.00
N GLU A 129 -14.86 14.38 -5.44
CA GLU A 129 -16.28 14.33 -5.07
C GLU A 129 -16.47 14.20 -3.55
N VAL A 130 -15.74 13.28 -2.93
CA VAL A 130 -15.78 13.04 -1.48
C VAL A 130 -15.37 14.29 -0.70
N LEU A 131 -14.23 14.88 -1.06
CA LEU A 131 -13.70 16.07 -0.37
C LEU A 131 -14.55 17.33 -0.52
N LYS A 132 -15.42 17.40 -1.52
CA LYS A 132 -16.37 18.52 -1.69
C LYS A 132 -17.66 18.33 -0.90
N ALA A 133 -18.00 17.10 -0.54
CA ALA A 133 -19.21 16.77 0.21
C ALA A 133 -19.04 16.94 1.74
N THR A 134 -17.80 17.13 2.21
CA THR A 134 -17.43 17.35 3.61
C THR A 134 -17.28 18.85 3.89
#